data_6c83478bdd92754ac32debd8ad68419b
#
_entry.id   6c83478bdd92754ac32debd8ad68419b
#
_cell.length_a   1.000
_cell.length_b   1.000
_cell.length_c   1.000
_cell.angle_alpha   90.00
_cell.angle_beta   90.00
_cell.angle_gamma   90.00
#
_symmetry.space_group_name_H-M   'P 1'
#
loop_
_entity.id
_entity.type
_entity.pdbx_description
1 polymer ?
#
loop_
_entity_poly.entity_id
_entity_poly.type
_entity_poly.pdbx_seq_one_letter_code
_entity_poly.pdbx_strand_id
1 'polypeptide(L)'
;KGFFDVVEYTGTGVTRTVAHNLGSVPGSIFIKRTDSSHNWGVYHRGLNKGVTPERYRQRLNVAGQEDGNNDNGASYWANTAPTSTHFTVSGPVGSNNNTNVSGATYIAYIFAGGASSAATARSVDFNGSNQWLSLDGSTDLAFGTGDFTVEMWINPDNVSSSPLEILLGTGGNTSTTFFLHYDIDQLSVGTGTAFILNCP
;
A
#
# COMPACT_ATOMS: atom_id res chain seq x y z
N LYS A 1 15.22 4.57 9.35
CA LYS A 1 14.72 3.94 8.12
C LYS A 1 14.34 5.06 7.17
N GLY A 2 14.88 5.02 5.94
CA GLY A 2 14.57 6.01 4.92
C GLY A 2 13.20 5.74 4.30
N PHE A 3 12.55 6.80 3.85
CA PHE A 3 11.34 6.70 3.03
C PHE A 3 11.68 6.56 1.55
N PHE A 4 12.80 7.17 1.14
CA PHE A 4 13.21 7.30 -0.25
C PHE A 4 14.73 7.24 -0.37
N ASP A 5 15.22 6.62 -1.44
CA ASP A 5 16.65 6.57 -1.80
C ASP A 5 16.81 6.72 -3.31
N VAL A 6 17.94 7.25 -3.74
CA VAL A 6 18.32 7.39 -5.15
C VAL A 6 19.67 6.76 -5.36
N VAL A 7 19.74 5.83 -6.30
CA VAL A 7 20.97 5.08 -6.60
C VAL A 7 21.32 5.23 -8.07
N GLU A 8 22.53 5.68 -8.34
CA GLU A 8 23.12 5.64 -9.68
C GLU A 8 23.99 4.40 -9.84
N TYR A 9 23.94 3.76 -11.00
CA TYR A 9 24.79 2.61 -11.28
C TYR A 9 25.10 2.46 -12.76
N THR A 10 26.23 1.82 -13.06
CA THR A 10 26.58 1.42 -14.43
C THR A 10 26.21 -0.03 -14.65
N GLY A 11 25.54 -0.32 -15.75
CA GLY A 11 25.15 -1.68 -16.13
C GLY A 11 26.36 -2.54 -16.47
N THR A 12 26.26 -3.82 -16.15
CA THR A 12 27.32 -4.81 -16.37
C THR A 12 27.01 -5.84 -17.45
N GLY A 13 25.76 -5.90 -17.90
CA GLY A 13 25.30 -6.90 -18.85
C GLY A 13 25.10 -8.29 -18.25
N VAL A 14 25.35 -8.48 -16.95
CA VAL A 14 25.10 -9.74 -16.23
C VAL A 14 24.21 -9.48 -15.03
N THR A 15 23.37 -10.44 -14.69
CA THR A 15 22.49 -10.32 -13.51
C THR A 15 23.30 -10.04 -12.26
N ARG A 16 22.91 -9.01 -11.52
CA ARG A 16 23.56 -8.62 -10.27
C ARG A 16 22.62 -7.89 -9.32
N THR A 17 23.03 -7.76 -8.08
CA THR A 17 22.41 -6.91 -7.08
C THR A 17 22.96 -5.49 -7.12
N VAL A 18 22.12 -4.51 -6.82
CA VAL A 18 22.47 -3.11 -6.62
C VAL A 18 22.07 -2.74 -5.19
N ALA A 19 23.02 -2.21 -4.43
CA ALA A 19 22.77 -1.82 -3.04
C ALA A 19 21.96 -0.54 -2.95
N HIS A 20 21.17 -0.41 -1.85
CA HIS A 20 20.48 0.81 -1.48
C HIS A 20 20.51 1.02 0.05
N ASN A 21 20.26 2.25 0.51
CA ASN A 21 20.33 2.62 1.92
C ASN A 21 18.95 2.83 2.56
N LEU A 22 17.89 2.30 1.96
CA LEU A 22 16.53 2.47 2.44
C LEU A 22 16.28 1.85 3.83
N GLY A 23 17.04 0.79 4.17
CA GLY A 23 16.91 0.07 5.44
C GLY A 23 15.58 -0.69 5.60
N SER A 24 14.81 -0.78 4.54
CA SER A 24 13.54 -1.53 4.45
C SER A 24 13.34 -2.05 3.03
N VAL A 25 12.50 -3.07 2.87
CA VAL A 25 12.17 -3.61 1.56
C VAL A 25 11.45 -2.54 0.72
N PRO A 26 11.89 -2.27 -0.52
CA PRO A 26 11.20 -1.34 -1.41
C PRO A 26 9.76 -1.77 -1.71
N GLY A 27 8.85 -0.79 -1.71
CA GLY A 27 7.49 -0.96 -2.20
C GLY A 27 7.39 -0.66 -3.69
N SER A 28 8.23 0.26 -4.17
CA SER A 28 8.36 0.56 -5.59
C SER A 28 9.78 0.98 -5.95
N ILE A 29 10.17 0.66 -7.20
CA ILE A 29 11.46 1.02 -7.78
C ILE A 29 11.20 1.51 -9.20
N PHE A 30 11.72 2.69 -9.55
CA PHE A 30 11.68 3.25 -10.89
C PHE A 30 13.09 3.35 -11.42
N ILE A 31 13.39 2.64 -12.51
CA ILE A 31 14.72 2.67 -13.12
C ILE A 31 14.64 3.35 -14.48
N LYS A 32 15.55 4.28 -14.70
CA LYS A 32 15.73 4.98 -15.97
C LYS A 32 17.16 4.85 -16.46
N ARG A 33 17.33 4.42 -17.70
CA ARG A 33 18.60 4.56 -18.41
C ARG A 33 18.83 6.04 -18.76
N THR A 34 20.02 6.57 -18.47
CA THR A 34 20.35 8.00 -18.57
C THR A 34 21.15 8.36 -19.82
N ASP A 35 21.88 7.42 -20.39
CA ASP A 35 22.75 7.61 -21.57
C ASP A 35 22.02 7.40 -22.92
N SER A 36 20.79 6.93 -22.90
CA SER A 36 20.02 6.61 -24.11
C SER A 36 18.51 6.63 -23.88
N SER A 37 17.75 6.80 -24.95
CA SER A 37 16.29 6.80 -24.91
C SER A 37 15.77 5.37 -24.74
N HIS A 38 15.34 5.02 -23.53
CA HIS A 38 14.73 3.74 -23.20
C HIS A 38 13.51 3.94 -22.29
N ASN A 39 12.64 2.94 -22.21
CA ASN A 39 11.51 2.97 -21.31
C ASN A 39 11.95 2.98 -19.83
N TRP A 40 11.11 3.56 -19.00
CA TRP A 40 11.23 3.41 -17.56
C TRP A 40 10.85 1.98 -17.15
N GLY A 41 11.69 1.32 -16.38
CA GLY A 41 11.34 0.08 -15.72
C GLY A 41 10.74 0.36 -14.35
N VAL A 42 9.55 -0.17 -14.08
CA VAL A 42 8.87 0.01 -12.81
C VAL A 42 8.60 -1.34 -12.16
N TYR A 43 9.08 -1.47 -10.93
CA TYR A 43 8.66 -2.48 -9.96
C TYR A 43 7.69 -1.86 -8.97
N HIS A 44 6.65 -2.56 -8.65
CA HIS A 44 5.77 -2.26 -7.54
C HIS A 44 5.34 -3.55 -6.85
N ARG A 45 5.36 -3.57 -5.52
CA ARG A 45 5.00 -4.76 -4.73
C ARG A 45 3.56 -5.25 -4.93
N GLY A 46 2.68 -4.41 -5.47
CA GLY A 46 1.31 -4.75 -5.81
C GLY A 46 1.11 -5.33 -7.23
N LEU A 47 2.16 -5.44 -8.04
CA LEU A 47 2.07 -6.10 -9.34
C LEU A 47 1.58 -7.53 -9.17
N ASN A 48 0.80 -8.03 -10.13
CA ASN A 48 0.13 -9.32 -10.04
C ASN A 48 -0.66 -9.51 -8.72
N LYS A 49 -1.33 -8.47 -8.28
CA LYS A 49 -2.09 -8.47 -7.02
C LYS A 49 -1.23 -8.84 -5.78
N GLY A 50 0.07 -8.55 -5.85
CA GLY A 50 1.03 -8.84 -4.78
C GLY A 50 1.57 -10.27 -4.77
N VAL A 51 1.25 -11.09 -5.76
CA VAL A 51 1.76 -12.46 -5.89
C VAL A 51 2.95 -12.48 -6.84
N THR A 52 4.14 -12.80 -6.33
CA THR A 52 5.40 -12.81 -7.11
C THR A 52 5.59 -11.56 -7.98
N PRO A 53 5.50 -10.33 -7.41
CA PRO A 53 5.55 -9.09 -8.18
C PRO A 53 6.85 -8.90 -8.96
N GLU A 54 7.94 -9.54 -8.54
CA GLU A 54 9.25 -9.54 -9.20
C GLU A 54 9.25 -10.27 -10.56
N ARG A 55 8.20 -11.01 -10.86
CA ARG A 55 7.98 -11.63 -12.17
C ARG A 55 7.28 -10.72 -13.16
N TYR A 56 6.88 -9.54 -12.70
CA TYR A 56 6.12 -8.57 -13.47
C TYR A 56 6.88 -7.26 -13.56
N ARG A 57 6.52 -6.47 -14.53
CA ARG A 57 7.01 -5.10 -14.71
C ARG A 57 5.90 -4.19 -15.17
N GLN A 58 6.11 -2.91 -15.00
CA GLN A 58 5.35 -1.86 -15.64
C GLN A 58 6.31 -0.87 -16.30
N ARG A 59 5.82 -0.11 -17.25
CA ARG A 59 6.57 0.96 -17.92
C ARG A 59 5.84 2.28 -17.72
N LEU A 60 6.50 3.26 -17.14
CA LEU A 60 5.86 4.52 -16.78
C LEU A 60 5.42 5.34 -18.00
N ASN A 61 6.15 5.24 -19.10
CA ASN A 61 5.97 6.04 -20.31
C ASN A 61 5.29 5.28 -21.46
N VAL A 62 4.67 4.17 -21.19
CA VAL A 62 3.95 3.36 -22.19
C VAL A 62 2.59 3.02 -21.64
N ALA A 63 1.53 3.35 -22.39
CA ALA A 63 0.19 2.92 -22.04
C ALA A 63 0.11 1.38 -22.07
N GLY A 64 -0.47 0.78 -21.05
CA GLY A 64 -0.62 -0.67 -20.95
C GLY A 64 -0.77 -1.14 -19.51
N GLN A 65 -1.20 -2.37 -19.38
CA GLN A 65 -1.29 -3.06 -18.10
C GLN A 65 0.09 -3.51 -17.63
N GLU A 66 0.17 -4.02 -16.41
CA GLU A 66 1.33 -4.76 -15.95
C GLU A 66 1.63 -5.93 -16.89
N ASP A 67 2.90 -6.17 -17.12
CA ASP A 67 3.37 -7.15 -18.09
C ASP A 67 4.19 -8.22 -17.36
N GLY A 68 3.64 -9.41 -17.22
CA GLY A 68 4.23 -10.54 -16.52
C GLY A 68 4.33 -11.81 -17.37
N ASN A 69 3.71 -11.83 -18.55
CA ASN A 69 3.78 -13.00 -19.42
C ASN A 69 5.17 -13.14 -20.06
N ASN A 70 5.64 -14.39 -20.17
CA ASN A 70 6.93 -14.73 -20.79
C ASN A 70 8.17 -14.18 -20.07
N ASP A 71 8.20 -14.26 -18.73
CA ASP A 71 9.36 -13.88 -17.92
C ASP A 71 9.82 -12.42 -18.09
N ASN A 72 8.88 -11.50 -18.28
CA ASN A 72 9.22 -10.10 -18.40
C ASN A 72 9.88 -9.54 -17.12
N GLY A 73 9.56 -10.10 -15.96
CA GLY A 73 10.31 -9.86 -14.72
C GLY A 73 11.75 -10.35 -14.79
N ALA A 74 12.00 -11.47 -15.47
CA ALA A 74 13.36 -11.96 -15.69
C ALA A 74 14.23 -10.95 -16.44
N SER A 75 13.64 -10.22 -17.40
CA SER A 75 14.35 -9.19 -18.18
C SER A 75 14.63 -7.90 -17.41
N TYR A 76 14.03 -7.69 -16.25
CA TYR A 76 14.18 -6.48 -15.43
C TYR A 76 14.76 -6.79 -14.07
N TRP A 77 14.17 -7.74 -13.34
CA TRP A 77 14.43 -8.02 -11.93
C TRP A 77 15.04 -9.41 -11.71
N ALA A 78 15.36 -10.15 -12.78
CA ALA A 78 15.82 -11.54 -12.73
C ALA A 78 14.90 -12.45 -11.88
N ASN A 79 13.59 -12.16 -11.88
CA ASN A 79 12.59 -12.85 -11.03
C ASN A 79 12.97 -12.89 -9.54
N THR A 80 13.67 -11.86 -9.07
CA THR A 80 14.20 -11.81 -7.70
C THR A 80 13.60 -10.62 -6.95
N ALA A 81 12.91 -10.90 -5.86
CA ALA A 81 12.33 -9.89 -5.01
C ALA A 81 13.41 -8.99 -4.37
N PRO A 82 13.17 -7.68 -4.22
CA PRO A 82 14.08 -6.80 -3.53
C PRO A 82 14.14 -7.13 -2.03
N THR A 83 15.28 -6.83 -1.42
CA THR A 83 15.53 -6.99 0.02
C THR A 83 15.57 -5.63 0.71
N SER A 84 15.85 -5.60 2.01
CA SER A 84 16.03 -4.34 2.76
C SER A 84 17.32 -3.60 2.42
N THR A 85 18.21 -4.18 1.64
CA THR A 85 19.53 -3.64 1.33
C THR A 85 19.90 -3.64 -0.16
N HIS A 86 19.22 -4.44 -0.98
CA HIS A 86 19.53 -4.60 -2.39
C HIS A 86 18.28 -4.85 -3.23
N PHE A 87 18.34 -4.45 -4.49
CA PHE A 87 17.46 -4.93 -5.55
C PHE A 87 18.29 -5.60 -6.65
N THR A 88 17.66 -6.47 -7.43
CA THR A 88 18.33 -7.22 -8.51
C THR A 88 18.01 -6.59 -9.86
N VAL A 89 19.02 -6.45 -10.70
CA VAL A 89 18.88 -6.06 -12.10
C VAL A 89 19.36 -7.19 -13.01
N SER A 90 18.61 -7.41 -14.08
CA SER A 90 18.84 -8.55 -14.96
C SER A 90 19.97 -8.30 -15.95
N GLY A 91 20.73 -9.34 -16.24
CA GLY A 91 21.52 -9.44 -17.45
C GLY A 91 20.64 -9.52 -18.72
N PRO A 92 21.25 -9.54 -19.90
CA PRO A 92 20.48 -9.57 -21.14
C PRO A 92 19.68 -10.87 -21.26
N VAL A 93 18.35 -10.71 -21.24
CA VAL A 93 17.40 -11.76 -21.56
C VAL A 93 16.62 -11.28 -22.79
N GLY A 94 17.00 -11.77 -23.95
CA GLY A 94 16.42 -11.34 -25.22
C GLY A 94 16.73 -9.87 -25.57
N SER A 95 15.90 -9.24 -26.40
CA SER A 95 16.07 -7.86 -26.87
C SER A 95 15.58 -6.78 -25.88
N ASN A 96 15.13 -7.16 -24.69
CA ASN A 96 14.42 -6.28 -23.76
C ASN A 96 15.20 -5.95 -22.47
N ASN A 97 16.52 -5.99 -22.49
CA ASN A 97 17.32 -5.62 -21.34
C ASN A 97 17.30 -4.11 -21.11
N ASN A 98 16.42 -3.65 -20.26
CA ASN A 98 16.23 -2.23 -20.00
C ASN A 98 16.84 -1.73 -18.67
N THR A 99 17.35 -2.62 -17.84
CA THR A 99 17.83 -2.24 -16.50
C THR A 99 19.33 -2.47 -16.26
N ASN A 100 20.04 -3.19 -17.15
CA ASN A 100 21.45 -3.53 -16.90
C ASN A 100 22.26 -3.84 -18.17
N VAL A 101 22.13 -3.02 -19.21
CA VAL A 101 23.00 -3.11 -20.41
C VAL A 101 24.43 -2.78 -20.04
N SER A 102 25.39 -3.55 -20.54
CA SER A 102 26.82 -3.34 -20.26
C SER A 102 27.27 -1.93 -20.66
N GLY A 103 27.89 -1.22 -19.74
CA GLY A 103 28.43 0.12 -19.94
C GLY A 103 27.38 1.25 -19.91
N ALA A 104 26.10 0.94 -19.93
CA ALA A 104 25.04 1.93 -19.84
C ALA A 104 24.89 2.51 -18.43
N THR A 105 24.47 3.75 -18.32
CA THR A 105 24.25 4.42 -17.02
C THR A 105 22.78 4.47 -16.66
N TYR A 106 22.48 4.32 -15.37
CA TYR A 106 21.15 4.23 -14.82
C TYR A 106 20.99 5.03 -13.54
N ILE A 107 19.77 5.50 -13.32
CA ILE A 107 19.30 6.02 -12.04
C ILE A 107 18.09 5.21 -11.58
N ALA A 108 18.10 4.84 -10.30
CA ALA A 108 16.99 4.15 -9.64
C ALA A 108 16.42 5.02 -8.53
N TYR A 109 15.13 5.28 -8.58
CA TYR A 109 14.36 5.92 -7.52
C TYR A 109 13.64 4.84 -6.73
N ILE A 110 13.91 4.76 -5.43
CA ILE A 110 13.51 3.64 -4.58
C ILE A 110 12.67 4.17 -3.43
N PHE A 111 11.47 3.65 -3.29
CA PHE A 111 10.54 4.05 -2.24
C PHE A 111 10.30 2.89 -1.28
N ALA A 112 10.32 3.20 0.02
CA ALA A 112 10.01 2.22 1.05
C ALA A 112 8.60 1.65 0.89
N GLY A 113 8.47 0.36 1.13
CA GLY A 113 7.17 -0.30 1.06
C GLY A 113 6.21 0.05 2.22
N GLY A 114 6.71 0.70 3.27
CA GLY A 114 5.96 0.87 4.50
C GLY A 114 5.75 -0.44 5.25
N ALA A 115 5.15 -0.36 6.42
CA ALA A 115 4.91 -1.51 7.28
C ALA A 115 3.72 -2.37 6.79
N SER A 116 2.82 -1.80 5.97
CA SER A 116 1.64 -2.50 5.48
C SER A 116 1.82 -2.90 4.02
N SER A 117 1.79 -4.19 3.75
CA SER A 117 1.52 -4.74 2.43
C SER A 117 0.05 -5.16 2.38
N ALA A 118 -0.49 -5.37 1.17
CA ALA A 118 -1.82 -5.99 1.04
C ALA A 118 -1.89 -7.33 1.78
N ALA A 119 -0.79 -8.07 1.84
CA ALA A 119 -0.68 -9.32 2.59
C ALA A 119 -0.64 -9.15 4.12
N THR A 120 -0.33 -7.94 4.62
CA THR A 120 -0.33 -7.60 6.04
C THR A 120 -1.42 -6.61 6.42
N ALA A 121 -2.18 -6.12 5.46
CA ALA A 121 -3.40 -5.37 5.74
C ALA A 121 -4.34 -6.29 6.54
N ARG A 122 -4.81 -5.80 7.67
CA ARG A 122 -5.71 -6.52 8.56
C ARG A 122 -7.03 -5.78 8.57
N SER A 123 -8.08 -6.53 8.38
CA SER A 123 -9.43 -6.11 8.75
C SER A 123 -9.87 -6.92 9.98
N VAL A 124 -10.73 -6.37 10.75
CA VAL A 124 -11.46 -7.12 11.78
C VAL A 124 -12.82 -7.45 11.18
N ASP A 125 -13.15 -8.71 11.22
CA ASP A 125 -14.47 -9.22 10.83
C ASP A 125 -15.29 -9.41 12.10
N PHE A 126 -16.49 -8.83 12.11
CA PHE A 126 -17.41 -8.91 13.23
C PHE A 126 -18.62 -9.75 12.81
N ASN A 127 -19.05 -10.65 13.65
CA ASN A 127 -20.18 -11.55 13.37
C ASN A 127 -21.56 -10.88 13.43
N GLY A 128 -21.63 -9.57 13.65
CA GLY A 128 -22.86 -8.81 13.72
C GLY A 128 -23.77 -9.10 14.93
N SER A 129 -23.28 -9.86 15.91
CA SER A 129 -24.11 -10.29 17.05
C SER A 129 -23.58 -9.90 18.41
N ASN A 130 -22.31 -10.23 18.69
CA ASN A 130 -21.76 -10.11 20.05
C ASN A 130 -20.24 -9.85 20.03
N GLN A 131 -19.70 -9.35 18.95
CA GLN A 131 -18.27 -9.02 18.84
C GLN A 131 -18.10 -7.50 18.81
N TRP A 132 -17.13 -7.02 19.55
CA TRP A 132 -16.68 -5.63 19.56
C TRP A 132 -15.20 -5.55 19.92
N LEU A 133 -14.58 -4.45 19.60
CA LEU A 133 -13.28 -4.05 20.11
C LEU A 133 -13.49 -3.03 21.23
N SER A 134 -12.82 -3.19 22.33
CA SER A 134 -12.76 -2.19 23.40
C SER A 134 -11.33 -1.74 23.60
N LEU A 135 -11.18 -0.45 23.87
CA LEU A 135 -9.95 0.14 24.37
C LEU A 135 -10.23 0.49 25.84
N ASP A 136 -9.32 0.09 26.72
CA ASP A 136 -9.39 0.53 28.12
C ASP A 136 -9.32 2.06 28.16
N GLY A 137 -10.02 2.66 29.11
CA GLY A 137 -10.20 4.10 29.21
C GLY A 137 -8.87 4.84 29.12
N SER A 138 -8.67 5.52 27.99
CA SER A 138 -7.51 6.37 27.73
C SER A 138 -7.96 7.81 27.63
N THR A 139 -7.22 8.72 28.26
CA THR A 139 -7.40 10.16 28.09
C THR A 139 -7.11 10.61 26.65
N ASP A 140 -6.39 9.79 25.88
CA ASP A 140 -6.07 10.08 24.47
C ASP A 140 -7.31 10.04 23.56
N LEU A 141 -8.38 9.39 24.00
CA LEU A 141 -9.68 9.33 23.30
C LEU A 141 -10.72 10.30 23.87
N ALA A 142 -10.32 11.18 24.77
CA ALA A 142 -11.18 12.25 25.28
C ALA A 142 -11.16 13.41 24.26
N PHE A 143 -12.15 13.49 23.39
CA PHE A 143 -12.22 14.52 22.33
C PHE A 143 -12.31 15.95 22.88
N GLY A 144 -12.69 16.14 24.14
CA GLY A 144 -12.79 17.45 24.77
C GLY A 144 -13.76 18.37 24.02
N THR A 145 -13.38 19.66 23.91
CA THR A 145 -14.11 20.70 23.18
C THR A 145 -13.40 21.15 21.91
N GLY A 146 -12.28 20.53 21.55
CA GLY A 146 -11.51 20.84 20.35
C GLY A 146 -12.09 20.14 19.10
N ASP A 147 -11.62 20.58 17.95
CA ASP A 147 -11.93 19.93 16.67
C ASP A 147 -11.25 18.55 16.62
N PHE A 148 -11.94 17.57 16.09
CA PHE A 148 -11.41 16.23 15.90
C PHE A 148 -11.91 15.62 14.58
N THR A 149 -11.17 14.63 14.07
CA THR A 149 -11.53 13.87 12.88
C THR A 149 -11.54 12.38 13.24
N VAL A 150 -12.56 11.67 12.76
CA VAL A 150 -12.64 10.22 12.83
C VAL A 150 -12.63 9.67 11.41
N GLU A 151 -11.69 8.80 11.11
CA GLU A 151 -11.57 8.16 9.80
C GLU A 151 -11.54 6.64 9.97
N MET A 152 -12.34 5.93 9.20
CA MET A 152 -12.36 4.47 9.18
C MET A 152 -12.81 3.94 7.83
N TRP A 153 -12.36 2.73 7.51
CA TRP A 153 -12.87 1.97 6.38
C TRP A 153 -13.76 0.85 6.90
N ILE A 154 -15.00 0.81 6.42
CA ILE A 154 -15.98 -0.21 6.77
C ILE A 154 -16.44 -0.92 5.48
N ASN A 155 -16.76 -2.20 5.61
CA ASN A 155 -17.38 -2.99 4.55
C ASN A 155 -18.51 -3.79 5.17
N PRO A 156 -19.74 -3.24 5.27
CA PRO A 156 -20.87 -3.94 5.85
C PRO A 156 -21.36 -5.04 4.90
N ASP A 157 -21.50 -6.26 5.41
CA ASP A 157 -21.99 -7.41 4.63
C ASP A 157 -23.50 -7.36 4.40
N ASN A 158 -24.23 -6.76 5.34
CA ASN A 158 -25.67 -6.62 5.25
C ASN A 158 -26.13 -5.39 6.02
N VAL A 159 -26.86 -4.53 5.36
CA VAL A 159 -27.51 -3.35 5.93
C VAL A 159 -29.00 -3.61 6.01
N SER A 160 -29.40 -4.46 6.93
CA SER A 160 -30.82 -4.70 7.17
C SER A 160 -31.37 -3.72 8.19
N SER A 161 -32.66 -3.46 8.08
CA SER A 161 -33.41 -2.39 8.69
C SER A 161 -33.56 -2.38 10.23
N SER A 162 -32.62 -3.01 10.98
CA SER A 162 -32.57 -2.97 12.46
C SER A 162 -31.65 -4.07 13.01
N PRO A 163 -30.87 -3.87 14.04
CA PRO A 163 -30.72 -2.64 14.84
C PRO A 163 -29.60 -1.74 14.32
N LEU A 164 -29.56 -0.49 14.82
CA LEU A 164 -28.47 0.46 14.64
C LEU A 164 -27.11 -0.18 14.94
N GLU A 165 -26.21 -0.19 13.96
CA GLU A 165 -24.85 -0.72 14.14
C GLU A 165 -23.90 0.39 14.59
N ILE A 166 -23.44 0.33 15.84
CA ILE A 166 -22.48 1.30 16.36
C ILE A 166 -21.09 0.92 15.84
N LEU A 167 -20.52 1.81 15.04
CA LEU A 167 -19.18 1.67 14.50
C LEU A 167 -18.11 2.10 15.51
N LEU A 168 -18.37 3.15 16.26
CA LEU A 168 -17.51 3.70 17.30
C LEU A 168 -18.35 4.37 18.37
N GLY A 169 -18.01 4.14 19.63
CA GLY A 169 -18.70 4.79 20.75
C GLY A 169 -17.77 4.91 21.96
N THR A 170 -17.98 5.96 22.75
CA THR A 170 -17.19 6.23 23.98
C THR A 170 -17.90 5.72 25.25
N GLY A 171 -18.76 4.73 25.13
CA GLY A 171 -19.50 4.15 26.26
C GLY A 171 -20.93 3.80 25.88
N GLY A 172 -21.78 3.51 26.86
CA GLY A 172 -23.17 3.19 26.61
C GLY A 172 -23.96 4.38 26.02
N ASN A 173 -25.11 4.10 25.42
CA ASN A 173 -25.99 5.10 24.82
C ASN A 173 -26.61 6.02 25.88
N THR A 174 -25.80 6.93 26.39
CA THR A 174 -26.21 7.94 27.37
C THR A 174 -26.03 9.35 26.81
N SER A 175 -26.67 10.33 27.40
CA SER A 175 -26.66 11.72 26.93
C SER A 175 -25.29 12.40 26.85
N THR A 176 -24.22 11.74 27.30
CA THR A 176 -22.86 12.27 27.31
C THR A 176 -21.88 11.49 26.44
N THR A 177 -22.34 10.45 25.74
CA THR A 177 -21.49 9.60 24.92
C THR A 177 -21.51 10.03 23.46
N PHE A 178 -20.33 10.14 22.86
CA PHE A 178 -20.19 10.25 21.41
C PHE A 178 -20.38 8.87 20.78
N PHE A 179 -21.08 8.82 19.66
CA PHE A 179 -21.16 7.62 18.85
C PHE A 179 -21.25 7.94 17.34
N LEU A 180 -20.70 7.04 16.58
CA LEU A 180 -20.81 6.97 15.12
C LEU A 180 -21.52 5.65 14.81
N HIS A 181 -22.60 5.69 14.07
CA HIS A 181 -23.31 4.48 13.68
C HIS A 181 -23.73 4.50 12.21
N TYR A 182 -24.00 3.33 11.70
CA TYR A 182 -24.49 3.11 10.35
C TYR A 182 -25.87 2.49 10.41
N ASP A 183 -26.81 3.02 9.65
CA ASP A 183 -28.20 2.55 9.60
C ASP A 183 -28.75 2.79 8.20
N ILE A 184 -29.25 1.75 7.56
CA ILE A 184 -29.95 1.77 6.27
C ILE A 184 -29.33 2.78 5.27
N ASP A 185 -28.07 2.53 4.88
CA ASP A 185 -27.31 3.37 3.95
C ASP A 185 -27.02 4.81 4.45
N GLN A 186 -27.14 5.06 5.74
CA GLN A 186 -26.83 6.35 6.35
C GLN A 186 -25.76 6.22 7.43
N LEU A 187 -24.77 7.11 7.36
CA LEU A 187 -23.80 7.31 8.43
C LEU A 187 -24.27 8.46 9.32
N SER A 188 -24.35 8.23 10.62
CA SER A 188 -24.83 9.22 11.57
C SER A 188 -23.85 9.39 12.72
N VAL A 189 -23.72 10.62 13.18
CA VAL A 189 -22.94 11.01 14.36
C VAL A 189 -23.90 11.57 15.39
N GLY A 190 -23.74 11.18 16.64
CA GLY A 190 -24.63 11.64 17.69
C GLY A 190 -23.99 11.67 19.08
N THR A 191 -24.69 12.29 19.99
CA THR A 191 -24.43 12.24 21.43
C THR A 191 -25.72 11.81 22.14
N GLY A 192 -25.65 10.74 22.91
CA GLY A 192 -26.82 10.18 23.55
C GLY A 192 -27.90 9.78 22.54
N THR A 193 -29.07 10.40 22.63
CA THR A 193 -30.22 10.17 21.73
C THR A 193 -30.32 11.21 20.59
N ALA A 194 -29.44 12.18 20.55
CA ALA A 194 -29.48 13.24 19.54
C ALA A 194 -28.50 12.96 18.39
N PHE A 195 -29.00 13.03 17.17
CA PHE A 195 -28.15 12.99 15.97
C PHE A 195 -27.62 14.39 15.68
N ILE A 196 -26.31 14.48 15.47
CA ILE A 196 -25.64 15.75 15.13
C ILE A 196 -25.52 15.89 13.61
N LEU A 197 -25.32 14.79 12.91
CA LEU A 197 -25.16 14.77 11.46
C LEU A 197 -25.69 13.46 10.89
N ASN A 198 -26.49 13.57 9.84
CA ASN A 198 -26.88 12.46 8.97
C ASN A 198 -26.31 12.71 7.59
N CYS A 199 -25.56 11.76 7.06
CA CYS A 199 -25.10 11.77 5.67
C CYS A 199 -25.91 10.72 4.89
N PRO A 200 -26.62 11.11 3.82
CA PRO A 200 -27.35 10.18 2.97
C PRO A 200 -26.41 9.28 2.17
#